data_66c11bf78bedf799cd30392af2f0ded7
#
_entry.id   66c11bf78bedf799cd30392af2f0ded7
#
_cell.length_a   1.000
_cell.length_b   1.000
_cell.length_c   1.000
_cell.angle_alpha   90.00
_cell.angle_beta   90.00
_cell.angle_gamma   90.00
#
_symmetry.space_group_name_H-M   'P 1'
#
loop_
_entity.id
_entity.type
_entity.pdbx_description
1 polymer ?
#
loop_
_entity_poly.entity_id
_entity_poly.type
_entity_poly.pdbx_seq_one_letter_code
_entity_poly.pdbx_strand_id
1 'polypeptide(L)'
;VAVPGRGRGDYGQSLREFAAVQTLNALAGRLNQKGGAFVMAAADYLSFPEAVMDMTAEAGAGKDKLAATVPQFFDTLAASSAPAVNALFVYNANPCYTLHNTAEIKKAIAKVPFKVSFSSFMDETAMECDVILPASTFLERLEDVPSGAGLSRTVVGLSRPMVKKTVFNTKNPGDAIIMLAKAMGGTVAESFDWDSYDQCLESVAGDIWDTLSDEGVIVLSKGAPNETVATDFSFLSANPAGAGTTGQGDFTLVAIDNLRLAGTVPAASPFAIKTVSDKVLLNKDILVDINPDSAKAKGLANGGDAKLTTALGTFKVKVNFDQGIMPGVIAMARGLGHTLANNPFAGGKGVNVNDTIGPMIEEGSGLDAAFGTKASISRA
;
A
#
# COMPACT_ATOMS: atom_id res chain seq x y z
N VAL A 1 24.13 -0.78 -18.26
CA VAL A 1 22.76 -1.14 -17.86
C VAL A 1 21.89 0.10 -17.91
N ALA A 2 20.71 -0.02 -18.48
CA ALA A 2 19.70 1.03 -18.39
C ALA A 2 18.88 0.84 -17.09
N VAL A 3 18.60 1.94 -16.41
CA VAL A 3 17.83 1.94 -15.18
C VAL A 3 16.56 2.77 -15.43
N PRO A 4 15.38 2.22 -15.19
CA PRO A 4 14.15 2.99 -15.30
C PRO A 4 14.17 4.14 -14.30
N GLY A 5 13.49 5.23 -14.62
CA GLY A 5 13.19 6.27 -13.66
C GLY A 5 12.47 5.71 -12.42
N ARG A 6 12.07 6.55 -11.50
CA ARG A 6 11.28 6.11 -10.35
C ARG A 6 9.87 5.65 -10.78
N GLY A 7 9.81 4.58 -11.58
CA GLY A 7 8.55 3.94 -11.91
C GLY A 7 7.97 3.29 -10.66
N ARG A 8 7.11 4.03 -9.96
CA ARG A 8 6.41 3.52 -8.77
C ARG A 8 5.01 3.02 -9.11
N GLY A 9 4.66 2.86 -10.38
CA GLY A 9 3.27 2.67 -10.78
C GLY A 9 2.44 3.95 -10.63
N ASP A 10 3.10 5.11 -10.61
CA ASP A 10 2.47 6.37 -10.26
C ASP A 10 1.75 7.06 -11.42
N TYR A 11 1.81 6.49 -12.62
CA TYR A 11 1.08 6.98 -13.81
C TYR A 11 0.80 5.83 -14.78
N GLY A 12 -0.27 5.94 -15.54
CA GLY A 12 -0.84 4.87 -16.35
C GLY A 12 0.06 4.25 -17.45
N GLN A 13 1.34 4.62 -17.51
CA GLN A 13 2.33 4.04 -18.43
C GLN A 13 3.63 3.63 -17.74
N SER A 14 3.69 3.62 -16.42
CA SER A 14 4.92 3.33 -15.70
C SER A 14 5.44 1.91 -15.95
N LEU A 15 4.55 0.94 -16.10
CA LEU A 15 4.91 -0.43 -16.46
C LEU A 15 5.50 -0.50 -17.87
N ARG A 16 4.93 0.25 -18.83
CA ARG A 16 5.44 0.30 -20.22
C ARG A 16 6.84 0.92 -20.28
N GLU A 17 7.06 2.02 -19.54
CA GLU A 17 8.38 2.64 -19.42
C GLU A 17 9.39 1.66 -18.80
N PHE A 18 9.01 1.04 -17.69
CA PHE A 18 9.83 0.01 -17.05
C PHE A 18 10.17 -1.13 -18.03
N ALA A 19 9.17 -1.68 -18.70
CA ALA A 19 9.35 -2.76 -19.65
C ALA A 19 10.20 -2.34 -20.86
N ALA A 20 10.03 -1.12 -21.38
CA ALA A 20 10.88 -0.60 -22.47
C ALA A 20 12.35 -0.54 -22.05
N VAL A 21 12.64 -0.09 -20.83
CA VAL A 21 14.01 -0.08 -20.30
C VAL A 21 14.56 -1.51 -20.11
N GLN A 22 13.74 -2.44 -19.62
CA GLN A 22 14.16 -3.85 -19.51
C GLN A 22 14.34 -4.52 -20.88
N THR A 23 13.51 -4.16 -21.86
CA THR A 23 13.69 -4.61 -23.26
C THR A 23 15.05 -4.15 -23.80
N LEU A 24 15.43 -2.89 -23.54
CA LEU A 24 16.74 -2.39 -23.92
C LEU A 24 17.88 -3.18 -23.26
N ASN A 25 17.75 -3.52 -21.97
CA ASN A 25 18.72 -4.36 -21.27
C ASN A 25 18.77 -5.78 -21.88
N ALA A 26 17.62 -6.35 -22.22
CA ALA A 26 17.53 -7.66 -22.87
C ALA A 26 18.22 -7.67 -24.25
N LEU A 27 17.92 -6.69 -25.11
CA LEU A 27 18.53 -6.54 -26.44
C LEU A 27 20.03 -6.35 -26.36
N ALA A 28 20.51 -5.67 -25.33
CA ALA A 28 21.95 -5.46 -25.08
C ALA A 28 22.62 -6.66 -24.40
N GLY A 29 21.91 -7.77 -24.15
CA GLY A 29 22.43 -8.96 -23.45
C GLY A 29 22.82 -8.64 -21.99
N ARG A 30 22.11 -7.75 -21.30
CA ARG A 30 22.45 -7.27 -19.96
C ARG A 30 21.48 -7.74 -18.87
N LEU A 31 20.62 -8.73 -19.16
CA LEU A 31 19.81 -9.38 -18.14
C LEU A 31 20.56 -10.58 -17.56
N ASN A 32 20.55 -10.70 -16.24
CA ASN A 32 21.25 -11.76 -15.47
C ASN A 32 22.74 -11.91 -15.81
N GLN A 33 23.41 -10.83 -16.19
CA GLN A 33 24.82 -10.78 -16.51
C GLN A 33 25.57 -9.79 -15.61
N LYS A 34 26.85 -10.08 -15.34
CA LYS A 34 27.72 -9.17 -14.57
C LYS A 34 27.74 -7.76 -15.20
N GLY A 35 27.42 -6.75 -14.42
CA GLY A 35 27.30 -5.36 -14.87
C GLY A 35 25.96 -5.06 -15.57
N GLY A 36 24.99 -5.94 -15.48
CA GLY A 36 23.63 -5.79 -15.97
C GLY A 36 22.59 -5.72 -14.87
N ALA A 37 21.33 -5.93 -15.24
CA ALA A 37 20.21 -6.06 -14.32
C ALA A 37 19.98 -7.54 -13.96
N PHE A 38 19.78 -7.82 -12.68
CA PHE A 38 19.48 -9.15 -12.19
C PHE A 38 18.01 -9.23 -11.75
N VAL A 39 17.33 -10.29 -12.14
CA VAL A 39 15.99 -10.63 -11.65
C VAL A 39 16.15 -11.60 -10.49
N MET A 40 15.87 -11.14 -9.28
CA MET A 40 16.03 -11.91 -8.06
C MET A 40 14.66 -12.23 -7.46
N ALA A 41 14.45 -13.51 -7.08
CA ALA A 41 13.24 -13.94 -6.39
C ALA A 41 13.18 -13.40 -4.95
N ALA A 42 11.98 -13.36 -4.39
CA ALA A 42 11.79 -13.18 -2.95
C ALA A 42 12.27 -14.43 -2.18
N ALA A 43 12.39 -14.29 -0.85
CA ALA A 43 12.69 -15.42 0.01
C ALA A 43 11.54 -16.43 -0.02
N ASP A 44 11.88 -17.68 -0.31
CA ASP A 44 10.99 -18.84 -0.23
C ASP A 44 11.58 -19.79 0.82
N TYR A 45 10.95 -19.87 2.00
CA TYR A 45 11.52 -20.56 3.15
C TYR A 45 10.46 -21.15 4.10
N LEU A 46 9.19 -20.92 3.84
CA LEU A 46 8.09 -21.43 4.66
C LEU A 46 7.38 -22.56 3.92
N SER A 47 7.24 -23.69 4.59
CA SER A 47 6.52 -24.85 4.05
C SER A 47 5.30 -25.12 4.92
N PHE A 48 4.15 -24.58 4.50
CA PHE A 48 2.89 -24.87 5.16
C PHE A 48 2.37 -26.25 4.80
N PRO A 49 1.79 -27.00 5.75
CA PRO A 49 1.07 -28.23 5.43
C PRO A 49 -0.13 -27.95 4.55
N GLU A 50 -0.57 -28.97 3.80
CA GLU A 50 -1.81 -28.85 3.04
C GLU A 50 -3.00 -28.67 3.98
N ALA A 51 -3.92 -27.77 3.60
CA ALA A 51 -5.11 -27.54 4.37
C ALA A 51 -6.05 -28.76 4.30
N VAL A 52 -6.65 -29.12 5.43
CA VAL A 52 -7.69 -30.16 5.47
C VAL A 52 -8.94 -29.63 4.82
N MET A 53 -9.42 -30.31 3.77
CA MET A 53 -10.57 -29.87 2.98
C MET A 53 -11.79 -30.70 3.31
N ASP A 54 -12.94 -30.04 3.48
CA ASP A 54 -14.25 -30.69 3.46
C ASP A 54 -14.91 -30.53 2.09
N MET A 55 -16.05 -31.17 1.88
CA MET A 55 -16.79 -31.09 0.60
C MET A 55 -17.13 -29.65 0.20
N THR A 56 -17.34 -28.74 1.17
CA THR A 56 -17.65 -27.34 0.89
C THR A 56 -16.41 -26.61 0.40
N ALA A 57 -15.28 -26.83 1.06
CA ALA A 57 -13.98 -26.26 0.67
C ALA A 57 -13.51 -26.83 -0.69
N GLU A 58 -13.67 -28.15 -0.94
CA GLU A 58 -13.37 -28.76 -2.22
C GLU A 58 -14.24 -28.20 -3.35
N ALA A 59 -15.54 -28.01 -3.11
CA ALA A 59 -16.44 -27.39 -4.09
C ALA A 59 -16.13 -25.91 -4.35
N GLY A 60 -15.43 -25.26 -3.42
CA GLY A 60 -14.92 -23.89 -3.55
C GLY A 60 -13.54 -23.81 -4.20
N ALA A 61 -12.74 -24.87 -4.10
CA ALA A 61 -11.41 -24.92 -4.65
C ALA A 61 -11.42 -24.76 -6.17
N GLY A 62 -10.52 -23.95 -6.69
CA GLY A 62 -10.44 -23.69 -8.13
C GLY A 62 -11.45 -22.70 -8.69
N LYS A 63 -12.36 -22.15 -7.87
CA LYS A 63 -13.18 -21.02 -8.31
C LYS A 63 -12.31 -19.78 -8.49
N ASP A 64 -12.69 -18.95 -9.45
CA ASP A 64 -11.98 -17.71 -9.73
C ASP A 64 -11.86 -16.86 -8.47
N LYS A 65 -10.69 -16.24 -8.30
CA LYS A 65 -10.50 -15.25 -7.25
C LYS A 65 -11.46 -14.08 -7.50
N LEU A 66 -11.99 -13.51 -6.43
CA LEU A 66 -12.88 -12.36 -6.51
C LEU A 66 -12.23 -11.18 -7.25
N ALA A 67 -10.94 -11.01 -7.07
CA ALA A 67 -10.14 -10.02 -7.77
C ALA A 67 -8.65 -10.37 -7.74
N ALA A 68 -7.91 -9.91 -8.73
CA ALA A 68 -6.45 -10.10 -8.81
C ALA A 68 -5.70 -9.04 -8.00
N THR A 69 -6.26 -7.85 -7.84
CA THR A 69 -5.65 -6.70 -7.16
C THR A 69 -6.59 -6.08 -6.15
N VAL A 70 -6.04 -5.33 -5.19
CA VAL A 70 -6.83 -4.62 -4.17
C VAL A 70 -7.81 -3.61 -4.78
N PRO A 71 -7.46 -2.77 -5.77
CA PRO A 71 -8.44 -1.91 -6.42
C PRO A 71 -9.60 -2.68 -7.04
N GLN A 72 -9.31 -3.75 -7.80
CA GLN A 72 -10.36 -4.60 -8.42
C GLN A 72 -11.27 -5.25 -7.38
N PHE A 73 -10.73 -5.62 -6.21
CA PHE A 73 -11.53 -6.15 -5.11
C PHE A 73 -12.59 -5.14 -4.66
N PHE A 74 -12.20 -3.89 -4.43
CA PHE A 74 -13.14 -2.85 -4.02
C PHE A 74 -14.12 -2.46 -5.12
N ASP A 75 -13.70 -2.46 -6.38
CA ASP A 75 -14.59 -2.24 -7.53
C ASP A 75 -15.64 -3.35 -7.62
N THR A 76 -15.24 -4.60 -7.41
CA THR A 76 -16.16 -5.75 -7.37
C THR A 76 -17.15 -5.63 -6.22
N LEU A 77 -16.70 -5.28 -5.01
CA LEU A 77 -17.60 -5.02 -3.88
C LEU A 77 -18.57 -3.88 -4.18
N ALA A 78 -18.08 -2.81 -4.78
CA ALA A 78 -18.91 -1.64 -5.12
C ALA A 78 -19.97 -1.96 -6.18
N ALA A 79 -19.63 -2.78 -7.17
CA ALA A 79 -20.53 -3.16 -8.25
C ALA A 79 -21.57 -4.21 -7.86
N SER A 80 -21.30 -5.02 -6.83
CA SER A 80 -22.17 -6.12 -6.42
C SER A 80 -23.50 -5.63 -5.85
N SER A 81 -24.60 -6.22 -6.30
CA SER A 81 -25.96 -5.98 -5.77
C SER A 81 -26.27 -6.76 -4.49
N ALA A 82 -25.55 -7.85 -4.24
CA ALA A 82 -25.60 -8.66 -3.04
C ALA A 82 -24.19 -8.75 -2.42
N PRO A 83 -24.05 -9.14 -1.14
CA PRO A 83 -22.72 -9.29 -0.54
C PRO A 83 -21.88 -10.29 -1.32
N ALA A 84 -20.82 -9.81 -1.98
CA ALA A 84 -19.84 -10.67 -2.67
C ALA A 84 -18.91 -11.36 -1.66
N VAL A 85 -18.80 -10.79 -0.46
CA VAL A 85 -18.02 -11.28 0.67
C VAL A 85 -18.86 -11.17 1.92
N ASN A 86 -18.95 -12.24 2.71
CA ASN A 86 -19.74 -12.28 3.94
C ASN A 86 -18.96 -11.83 5.17
N ALA A 87 -17.62 -12.01 5.16
CA ALA A 87 -16.73 -11.56 6.21
C ALA A 87 -15.44 -10.99 5.62
N LEU A 88 -15.00 -9.84 6.12
CA LEU A 88 -13.77 -9.18 5.73
C LEU A 88 -12.86 -9.03 6.95
N PHE A 89 -11.66 -9.59 6.85
CA PHE A 89 -10.59 -9.41 7.82
C PHE A 89 -9.56 -8.44 7.26
N VAL A 90 -9.29 -7.37 7.98
CA VAL A 90 -8.30 -6.36 7.59
C VAL A 90 -7.15 -6.38 8.58
N TYR A 91 -5.95 -6.67 8.09
CA TYR A 91 -4.74 -6.69 8.89
C TYR A 91 -3.70 -5.73 8.33
N ASN A 92 -3.20 -4.85 9.20
CA ASN A 92 -2.14 -3.89 8.89
C ASN A 92 -2.38 -3.09 7.58
N ALA A 93 -3.64 -2.75 7.32
CA ALA A 93 -4.05 -2.01 6.13
C ALA A 93 -5.13 -0.98 6.48
N ASN A 94 -5.11 0.16 5.80
CA ASN A 94 -6.10 1.22 5.97
C ASN A 94 -6.68 1.67 4.61
N PRO A 95 -7.42 0.79 3.90
CA PRO A 95 -7.98 1.10 2.59
C PRO A 95 -8.87 2.34 2.58
N CYS A 96 -9.59 2.63 3.68
CA CYS A 96 -10.41 3.85 3.82
C CYS A 96 -9.62 5.16 3.85
N TYR A 97 -8.29 5.09 3.81
CA TYR A 97 -7.39 6.24 3.75
C TYR A 97 -6.36 6.13 2.62
N THR A 98 -5.82 4.93 2.38
CA THR A 98 -4.69 4.72 1.47
C THR A 98 -5.09 4.51 0.02
N LEU A 99 -6.33 4.11 -0.24
CA LEU A 99 -6.85 3.96 -1.60
C LEU A 99 -7.46 5.28 -2.10
N HIS A 100 -7.53 5.41 -3.42
CA HIS A 100 -8.14 6.58 -4.05
C HIS A 100 -9.66 6.57 -3.89
N ASN A 101 -10.25 7.76 -3.81
CA ASN A 101 -11.69 7.94 -3.62
C ASN A 101 -12.24 7.22 -2.39
N THR A 102 -11.72 7.60 -1.21
CA THR A 102 -12.00 6.91 0.06
C THR A 102 -13.49 6.81 0.38
N ALA A 103 -14.30 7.74 -0.10
CA ALA A 103 -15.75 7.70 0.09
C ALA A 103 -16.40 6.48 -0.59
N GLU A 104 -15.98 6.11 -1.79
CA GLU A 104 -16.47 4.91 -2.48
C GLU A 104 -15.95 3.64 -1.84
N ILE A 105 -14.69 3.64 -1.35
CA ILE A 105 -14.13 2.52 -0.59
C ILE A 105 -14.96 2.25 0.68
N LYS A 106 -15.31 3.29 1.43
CA LYS A 106 -16.18 3.15 2.61
C LYS A 106 -17.56 2.58 2.26
N LYS A 107 -18.17 3.04 1.17
CA LYS A 107 -19.44 2.48 0.68
C LYS A 107 -19.31 1.01 0.27
N ALA A 108 -18.20 0.63 -0.36
CA ALA A 108 -17.94 -0.76 -0.72
C ALA A 108 -17.79 -1.65 0.52
N ILE A 109 -17.00 -1.22 1.51
CA ILE A 109 -16.80 -1.92 2.78
C ILE A 109 -18.13 -2.06 3.55
N ALA A 110 -18.99 -1.04 3.53
CA ALA A 110 -20.28 -1.08 4.19
C ALA A 110 -21.23 -2.16 3.64
N LYS A 111 -20.99 -2.69 2.42
CA LYS A 111 -21.75 -3.82 1.86
C LYS A 111 -21.37 -5.17 2.45
N VAL A 112 -20.23 -5.27 3.13
CA VAL A 112 -19.78 -6.51 3.78
C VAL A 112 -20.52 -6.67 5.11
N PRO A 113 -21.25 -7.78 5.35
CA PRO A 113 -22.06 -7.95 6.55
C PRO A 113 -21.27 -8.00 7.85
N PHE A 114 -20.04 -8.55 7.83
CA PHE A 114 -19.21 -8.68 9.03
C PHE A 114 -17.77 -8.29 8.74
N LYS A 115 -17.24 -7.38 9.53
CA LYS A 115 -15.88 -6.81 9.32
C LYS A 115 -15.07 -6.82 10.59
N VAL A 116 -13.84 -7.32 10.51
CA VAL A 116 -12.90 -7.40 11.62
C VAL A 116 -11.61 -6.69 11.24
N SER A 117 -11.14 -5.80 12.10
CA SER A 117 -9.85 -5.15 11.96
C SER A 117 -8.86 -5.67 12.99
N PHE A 118 -7.69 -6.10 12.49
CA PHE A 118 -6.51 -6.36 13.32
C PHE A 118 -5.59 -5.14 13.18
N SER A 119 -5.76 -4.16 14.02
CA SER A 119 -5.01 -2.91 13.96
C SER A 119 -4.44 -2.52 15.31
N SER A 120 -3.24 -1.97 15.31
CA SER A 120 -2.62 -1.36 16.49
C SER A 120 -3.15 0.07 16.74
N PHE A 121 -3.91 0.63 15.81
CA PHE A 121 -4.43 1.98 15.85
C PHE A 121 -5.90 2.02 15.45
N MET A 122 -6.63 2.95 16.03
CA MET A 122 -8.00 3.26 15.61
C MET A 122 -7.93 4.13 14.35
N ASP A 123 -7.69 3.49 13.21
CA ASP A 123 -7.61 4.14 11.90
C ASP A 123 -8.98 4.23 11.21
N GLU A 124 -9.03 4.86 10.03
CA GLU A 124 -10.25 5.09 9.28
C GLU A 124 -10.97 3.80 8.89
N THR A 125 -10.21 2.73 8.62
CA THR A 125 -10.79 1.42 8.28
C THR A 125 -11.27 0.69 9.52
N ALA A 126 -10.53 0.74 10.62
CA ALA A 126 -10.94 0.17 11.89
C ALA A 126 -12.28 0.76 12.38
N MET A 127 -12.52 2.05 12.11
CA MET A 127 -13.79 2.71 12.46
C MET A 127 -14.99 2.23 11.64
N GLU A 128 -14.77 1.62 10.48
CA GLU A 128 -15.82 1.02 9.64
C GLU A 128 -16.06 -0.48 9.96
N CYS A 129 -15.27 -1.05 10.87
CA CYS A 129 -15.35 -2.46 11.25
C CYS A 129 -16.28 -2.69 12.44
N ASP A 130 -16.90 -3.89 12.48
CA ASP A 130 -17.82 -4.30 13.53
C ASP A 130 -17.08 -4.79 14.78
N VAL A 131 -15.87 -5.35 14.58
CA VAL A 131 -14.99 -5.85 15.64
C VAL A 131 -13.57 -5.35 15.40
N ILE A 132 -12.92 -4.89 16.47
CA ILE A 132 -11.52 -4.51 16.45
C ILE A 132 -10.77 -5.40 17.43
N LEU A 133 -9.80 -6.13 16.91
CA LEU A 133 -8.88 -6.95 17.70
C LEU A 133 -7.54 -6.21 17.77
N PRO A 134 -7.18 -5.63 18.93
CA PRO A 134 -5.95 -4.85 19.05
C PRO A 134 -4.71 -5.71 18.77
N ALA A 135 -4.00 -5.38 17.70
CA ALA A 135 -2.78 -6.07 17.30
C ALA A 135 -1.56 -5.53 18.06
N SER A 136 -0.69 -6.41 18.49
CA SER A 136 0.62 -6.05 19.04
C SER A 136 1.45 -5.33 17.98
N THR A 137 2.23 -4.34 18.40
CA THR A 137 3.19 -3.67 17.51
C THR A 137 4.39 -4.59 17.21
N PHE A 138 5.16 -4.26 16.18
CA PHE A 138 6.34 -5.06 15.80
C PHE A 138 7.41 -5.18 16.91
N LEU A 139 7.44 -4.24 17.88
CA LEU A 139 8.32 -4.30 19.04
C LEU A 139 7.81 -5.21 20.17
N GLU A 140 6.56 -5.67 20.07
CA GLU A 140 5.87 -6.44 21.10
C GLU A 140 5.65 -7.90 20.72
N ARG A 141 5.99 -8.30 19.49
CA ARG A 141 5.72 -9.65 18.98
C ARG A 141 6.92 -10.25 18.25
N LEU A 142 6.91 -11.57 18.13
CA LEU A 142 7.77 -12.29 17.19
C LEU A 142 7.26 -12.11 15.77
N GLU A 143 8.16 -11.83 14.85
CA GLU A 143 7.88 -11.73 13.40
C GLU A 143 9.09 -12.24 12.61
N ASP A 144 8.83 -12.96 11.54
CA ASP A 144 9.81 -13.20 10.50
C ASP A 144 9.88 -12.01 9.54
N VAL A 145 11.07 -11.70 9.08
CA VAL A 145 11.35 -10.54 8.23
C VAL A 145 12.12 -11.01 7.00
N PRO A 146 11.43 -11.53 5.98
CA PRO A 146 12.09 -11.95 4.75
C PRO A 146 12.54 -10.75 3.93
N SER A 147 13.67 -10.91 3.25
CA SER A 147 14.11 -9.95 2.24
C SER A 147 13.14 -9.93 1.06
N GLY A 148 12.82 -8.73 0.58
CA GLY A 148 12.02 -8.57 -0.63
C GLY A 148 12.74 -9.07 -1.89
N ALA A 149 11.98 -9.26 -2.97
CA ALA A 149 12.54 -9.53 -4.29
C ALA A 149 13.50 -8.40 -4.73
N GLY A 150 14.49 -8.75 -5.55
CA GLY A 150 15.44 -7.79 -6.11
C GLY A 150 16.68 -7.52 -5.28
N LEU A 151 16.83 -8.11 -4.10
CA LEU A 151 18.06 -8.03 -3.33
C LEU A 151 19.10 -9.05 -3.80
N SER A 152 20.39 -8.72 -3.73
CA SER A 152 21.48 -9.58 -4.20
C SER A 152 21.70 -10.83 -3.34
N ARG A 153 21.03 -10.94 -2.21
CA ARG A 153 21.04 -12.09 -1.32
C ARG A 153 19.64 -12.27 -0.74
N THR A 154 19.20 -13.51 -0.67
CA THR A 154 17.98 -13.86 0.03
C THR A 154 18.29 -14.05 1.50
N VAL A 155 17.71 -13.20 2.33
CA VAL A 155 17.96 -13.16 3.78
C VAL A 155 16.62 -13.23 4.49
N VAL A 156 16.57 -13.97 5.61
CA VAL A 156 15.44 -13.96 6.53
C VAL A 156 15.94 -13.55 7.89
N GLY A 157 15.31 -12.55 8.47
CA GLY A 157 15.53 -12.11 9.84
C GLY A 157 14.41 -12.58 10.77
N LEU A 158 14.68 -12.63 12.05
CA LEU A 158 13.70 -12.88 13.11
C LEU A 158 13.64 -11.67 14.04
N SER A 159 12.55 -10.93 13.99
CA SER A 159 12.30 -9.85 14.93
C SER A 159 11.70 -10.40 16.20
N ARG A 160 12.37 -10.19 17.33
CA ARG A 160 11.91 -10.65 18.64
C ARG A 160 11.28 -9.50 19.42
N PRO A 161 10.32 -9.79 20.31
CA PRO A 161 9.75 -8.77 21.17
C PRO A 161 10.84 -8.12 22.03
N MET A 162 10.89 -6.80 22.01
CA MET A 162 11.82 -6.02 22.84
C MET A 162 11.28 -5.78 24.25
N VAL A 163 9.99 -6.04 24.47
CA VAL A 163 9.32 -5.88 25.76
C VAL A 163 8.83 -7.23 26.26
N LYS A 164 8.96 -7.47 27.57
CA LYS A 164 8.50 -8.72 28.19
C LYS A 164 6.98 -8.81 28.32
N LYS A 165 6.31 -7.70 28.30
CA LYS A 165 4.85 -7.60 28.44
C LYS A 165 4.35 -6.42 27.61
N THR A 166 3.28 -6.64 26.87
CA THR A 166 2.59 -5.58 26.12
C THR A 166 2.04 -4.51 27.06
N VAL A 167 2.06 -3.27 26.62
CA VAL A 167 1.53 -2.14 27.40
C VAL A 167 0.00 -2.23 27.49
N PHE A 168 -0.64 -2.67 26.41
CA PHE A 168 -2.08 -2.85 26.33
C PHE A 168 -2.45 -4.31 26.14
N ASN A 169 -3.73 -4.64 26.28
CA ASN A 169 -4.23 -5.99 26.01
C ASN A 169 -4.29 -6.26 24.51
N THR A 170 -3.13 -6.43 23.91
CA THR A 170 -2.95 -6.74 22.49
C THR A 170 -2.50 -8.18 22.30
N LYS A 171 -2.74 -8.74 21.12
CA LYS A 171 -2.25 -10.07 20.73
C LYS A 171 -1.49 -10.00 19.41
N ASN A 172 -0.61 -10.97 19.19
CA ASN A 172 -0.10 -11.24 17.85
C ASN A 172 -1.29 -11.64 16.95
N PRO A 173 -1.49 -11.01 15.80
CA PRO A 173 -2.58 -11.38 14.89
C PRO A 173 -2.56 -12.84 14.47
N GLY A 174 -1.38 -13.46 14.34
CA GLY A 174 -1.26 -14.90 14.07
C GLY A 174 -1.88 -15.74 15.19
N ASP A 175 -1.61 -15.41 16.46
CA ASP A 175 -2.25 -16.09 17.59
C ASP A 175 -3.76 -15.93 17.57
N ALA A 176 -4.25 -14.73 17.25
CA ALA A 176 -5.68 -14.47 17.17
C ALA A 176 -6.36 -15.30 16.07
N ILE A 177 -5.71 -15.46 14.92
CA ILE A 177 -6.19 -16.29 13.81
C ILE A 177 -6.19 -17.77 14.20
N ILE A 178 -5.12 -18.29 14.83
CA ILE A 178 -5.04 -19.67 15.33
C ILE A 178 -6.17 -19.94 16.34
N MET A 179 -6.36 -19.04 17.29
CA MET A 179 -7.43 -19.15 18.28
C MET A 179 -8.81 -19.16 17.62
N LEU A 180 -9.03 -18.31 16.60
CA LEU A 180 -10.28 -18.29 15.85
C LEU A 180 -10.50 -19.60 15.09
N ALA A 181 -9.48 -20.10 14.40
CA ALA A 181 -9.56 -21.37 13.68
C ALA A 181 -9.91 -22.54 14.60
N LYS A 182 -9.26 -22.63 15.77
CA LYS A 182 -9.57 -23.63 16.79
C LYS A 182 -11.00 -23.50 17.34
N ALA A 183 -11.47 -22.29 17.54
CA ALA A 183 -12.84 -22.03 17.99
C ALA A 183 -13.92 -22.40 16.94
N MET A 184 -13.58 -22.30 15.65
CA MET A 184 -14.47 -22.73 14.56
C MET A 184 -14.64 -24.25 14.52
N GLY A 185 -13.62 -25.02 14.91
CA GLY A 185 -13.65 -26.48 14.91
C GLY A 185 -13.58 -27.11 13.50
N GLY A 186 -13.78 -28.42 13.40
CA GLY A 186 -13.79 -29.17 12.16
C GLY A 186 -12.48 -29.05 11.39
N THR A 187 -12.55 -29.14 10.06
CA THR A 187 -11.40 -29.10 9.15
C THR A 187 -10.60 -27.81 9.24
N VAL A 188 -11.25 -26.70 9.66
CA VAL A 188 -10.53 -25.43 9.89
C VAL A 188 -9.58 -25.58 11.07
N ALA A 189 -10.05 -26.11 12.19
CA ALA A 189 -9.19 -26.34 13.37
C ALA A 189 -8.08 -27.36 13.07
N GLU A 190 -8.37 -28.39 12.32
CA GLU A 190 -7.40 -29.42 11.91
C GLU A 190 -6.29 -28.87 11.02
N SER A 191 -6.58 -27.80 10.23
CA SER A 191 -5.59 -27.10 9.40
C SER A 191 -4.68 -26.15 10.19
N PHE A 192 -4.97 -25.89 11.47
CA PHE A 192 -4.22 -24.99 12.35
C PHE A 192 -3.76 -25.75 13.61
N ASP A 193 -2.89 -26.75 13.41
CA ASP A 193 -2.40 -27.63 14.49
C ASP A 193 -1.26 -27.01 15.32
N TRP A 194 -1.36 -25.71 15.57
CA TRP A 194 -0.39 -24.96 16.40
C TRP A 194 -1.11 -24.28 17.56
N ASP A 195 -0.42 -24.11 18.69
CA ASP A 195 -0.96 -23.39 19.85
C ASP A 195 -0.68 -21.89 19.80
N SER A 196 0.34 -21.47 19.04
CA SER A 196 0.76 -20.10 18.90
C SER A 196 1.37 -19.84 17.53
N TYR A 197 1.50 -18.56 17.17
CA TYR A 197 2.23 -18.16 15.97
C TYR A 197 3.71 -18.54 16.04
N ASP A 198 4.32 -18.47 17.20
CA ASP A 198 5.72 -18.86 17.40
C ASP A 198 5.91 -20.34 17.03
N GLN A 199 5.03 -21.21 17.51
CA GLN A 199 5.05 -22.64 17.16
C GLN A 199 4.77 -22.89 15.68
N CYS A 200 3.84 -22.14 15.11
CA CYS A 200 3.57 -22.18 13.68
C CYS A 200 4.83 -21.83 12.88
N LEU A 201 5.49 -20.72 13.19
CA LEU A 201 6.67 -20.27 12.50
C LEU A 201 7.84 -21.26 12.63
N GLU A 202 8.08 -21.83 13.82
CA GLU A 202 9.04 -22.90 14.03
C GLU A 202 8.77 -24.09 13.11
N SER A 203 7.52 -24.56 13.10
CA SER A 203 7.11 -25.71 12.30
C SER A 203 7.29 -25.48 10.78
N VAL A 204 6.86 -24.33 10.27
CA VAL A 204 6.88 -24.04 8.83
C VAL A 204 8.24 -23.58 8.29
N ALA A 205 9.12 -23.08 9.16
CA ALA A 205 10.49 -22.72 8.82
C ALA A 205 11.41 -23.98 8.76
N GLY A 206 11.02 -25.08 9.43
CA GLY A 206 11.71 -26.36 9.35
C GLY A 206 13.20 -26.27 9.64
N ASP A 207 14.03 -26.82 8.76
CA ASP A 207 15.48 -26.97 8.97
C ASP A 207 16.24 -25.64 9.22
N ILE A 208 15.68 -24.51 8.85
CA ILE A 208 16.34 -23.22 9.07
C ILE A 208 16.04 -22.62 10.43
N TRP A 209 15.06 -23.17 11.17
CA TRP A 209 14.57 -22.58 12.41
C TRP A 209 15.63 -22.45 13.49
N ASP A 210 16.43 -23.50 13.73
CA ASP A 210 17.45 -23.49 14.76
C ASP A 210 18.45 -22.35 14.54
N THR A 211 18.97 -22.22 13.31
CA THR A 211 19.89 -21.14 12.97
C THR A 211 19.21 -19.77 13.06
N LEU A 212 17.98 -19.65 12.54
CA LEU A 212 17.22 -18.40 12.57
C LEU A 212 16.88 -17.99 14.02
N SER A 213 16.55 -18.97 14.84
CA SER A 213 16.27 -18.77 16.26
C SER A 213 17.51 -18.40 17.06
N ASP A 214 18.67 -18.98 16.79
CA ASP A 214 19.89 -18.69 17.53
C ASP A 214 20.57 -17.39 17.09
N GLU A 215 20.72 -17.19 15.80
CA GLU A 215 21.47 -16.07 15.22
C GLU A 215 20.60 -14.85 14.92
N GLY A 216 19.27 -15.03 14.84
CA GLY A 216 18.33 -13.95 14.50
C GLY A 216 18.30 -13.58 13.02
N VAL A 217 19.18 -14.16 12.20
CA VAL A 217 19.23 -13.92 10.75
C VAL A 217 19.89 -15.09 10.04
N ILE A 218 19.35 -15.46 8.88
CA ILE A 218 19.94 -16.47 8.01
C ILE A 218 20.02 -15.97 6.57
N VAL A 219 21.11 -16.32 5.89
CA VAL A 219 21.29 -16.09 4.45
C VAL A 219 20.97 -17.41 3.74
N LEU A 220 19.82 -17.46 3.05
CA LEU A 220 19.34 -18.69 2.38
C LEU A 220 20.10 -18.99 1.09
N SER A 221 20.47 -17.97 0.35
CA SER A 221 21.25 -18.13 -0.89
C SER A 221 22.13 -16.91 -1.14
N LYS A 222 23.26 -17.13 -1.80
CA LYS A 222 23.99 -16.06 -2.47
C LYS A 222 23.27 -15.81 -3.79
N GLY A 223 22.15 -15.12 -3.75
CA GLY A 223 21.31 -14.77 -4.88
C GLY A 223 21.77 -15.30 -6.24
N ALA A 224 21.30 -16.46 -6.63
CA ALA A 224 21.41 -16.84 -8.02
C ALA A 224 20.33 -16.10 -8.81
N PRO A 225 20.65 -15.44 -9.92
CA PRO A 225 19.62 -14.89 -10.79
C PRO A 225 18.71 -16.02 -11.27
N ASN A 226 17.42 -15.75 -11.44
CA ASN A 226 16.53 -16.70 -12.10
C ASN A 226 17.13 -17.05 -13.46
N GLU A 227 17.33 -18.35 -13.72
CA GLU A 227 17.99 -18.84 -14.94
C GLU A 227 17.24 -18.44 -16.20
N THR A 228 15.93 -18.27 -16.10
CA THR A 228 15.07 -17.89 -17.22
C THR A 228 14.31 -16.62 -16.89
N VAL A 229 14.65 -15.52 -17.54
CA VAL A 229 13.83 -14.31 -17.55
C VAL A 229 12.84 -14.47 -18.69
N ALA A 230 11.58 -14.73 -18.37
CA ALA A 230 10.51 -14.65 -19.36
C ALA A 230 10.38 -13.21 -19.83
N THR A 231 10.68 -12.94 -21.09
CA THR A 231 10.60 -11.62 -21.69
C THR A 231 9.41 -11.54 -22.64
N ASP A 232 8.20 -11.50 -22.09
CA ASP A 232 7.04 -11.17 -22.89
C ASP A 232 6.79 -9.66 -22.80
N PHE A 233 7.15 -8.97 -23.88
CA PHE A 233 6.92 -7.52 -24.04
C PHE A 233 5.82 -7.23 -25.07
N SER A 234 5.00 -8.21 -25.44
CA SER A 234 3.93 -8.06 -26.44
C SER A 234 2.96 -6.93 -26.11
N PHE A 235 2.71 -6.68 -24.80
CA PHE A 235 1.87 -5.59 -24.33
C PHE A 235 2.41 -4.19 -24.66
N LEU A 236 3.69 -4.04 -24.98
CA LEU A 236 4.26 -2.76 -25.42
C LEU A 236 3.74 -2.34 -26.81
N SER A 237 3.33 -3.29 -27.64
CA SER A 237 2.79 -3.03 -28.98
C SER A 237 1.30 -2.62 -28.94
N ALA A 238 0.57 -2.95 -27.88
CA ALA A 238 -0.81 -2.52 -27.71
C ALA A 238 -0.87 -1.00 -27.54
N ASN A 239 -1.76 -0.33 -28.25
CA ASN A 239 -2.00 1.09 -28.03
C ASN A 239 -2.53 1.28 -26.60
N PRO A 240 -1.92 2.15 -25.78
CA PRO A 240 -2.48 2.40 -24.47
C PRO A 240 -3.88 2.99 -24.63
N ALA A 241 -4.88 2.21 -24.29
CA ALA A 241 -6.23 2.76 -24.15
C ALA A 241 -6.16 3.80 -23.02
N GLY A 242 -6.18 5.08 -23.39
CA GLY A 242 -6.45 6.16 -22.46
C GLY A 242 -5.51 6.29 -21.25
N ALA A 243 -4.20 6.40 -21.48
CA ALA A 243 -3.36 7.08 -20.48
C ALA A 243 -3.73 8.57 -20.41
N GLY A 244 -5.02 8.84 -20.42
CA GLY A 244 -5.59 10.16 -20.28
C GLY A 244 -5.60 10.52 -18.82
N THR A 245 -4.96 11.63 -18.49
CA THR A 245 -5.18 12.32 -17.23
C THR A 245 -6.68 12.48 -17.00
N THR A 246 -7.19 11.86 -15.94
CA THR A 246 -8.62 11.96 -15.60
C THR A 246 -8.97 13.38 -15.16
N GLY A 247 -10.12 13.90 -15.63
CA GLY A 247 -10.65 15.19 -15.22
C GLY A 247 -10.37 16.34 -16.18
N GLN A 248 -10.76 17.54 -15.77
CA GLN A 248 -10.56 18.81 -16.49
C GLN A 248 -9.72 19.76 -15.64
N GLY A 249 -8.86 20.54 -16.26
CA GLY A 249 -8.06 21.56 -15.59
C GLY A 249 -6.75 21.86 -16.30
N ASP A 250 -6.17 22.98 -15.97
CA ASP A 250 -4.93 23.50 -16.58
C ASP A 250 -3.66 22.90 -15.98
N PHE A 251 -3.81 22.20 -14.83
CA PHE A 251 -2.71 21.62 -14.07
C PHE A 251 -2.80 20.11 -14.02
N THR A 252 -1.64 19.49 -13.81
CA THR A 252 -1.53 18.09 -13.44
C THR A 252 -1.22 18.02 -11.95
N LEU A 253 -2.10 17.40 -11.16
CA LEU A 253 -1.90 17.18 -9.73
C LEU A 253 -1.07 15.93 -9.51
N VAL A 254 0.01 16.08 -8.74
CA VAL A 254 0.97 15.02 -8.43
C VAL A 254 1.04 14.82 -6.93
N ALA A 255 0.87 13.59 -6.49
CA ALA A 255 1.10 13.22 -5.10
C ALA A 255 2.60 13.02 -4.83
N ILE A 256 3.12 13.60 -3.75
CA ILE A 256 4.52 13.48 -3.36
C ILE A 256 4.67 12.89 -1.97
N ASP A 257 5.68 12.06 -1.78
CA ASP A 257 6.01 11.51 -0.47
C ASP A 257 6.79 12.53 0.36
N ASN A 258 6.50 12.56 1.66
CA ASN A 258 7.24 13.35 2.64
C ASN A 258 7.80 12.43 3.72
N LEU A 259 9.09 12.52 4.01
CA LEU A 259 9.77 11.68 5.01
C LEU A 259 9.20 11.81 6.44
N ARG A 260 8.50 12.90 6.73
CA ARG A 260 7.88 13.16 8.04
C ARG A 260 6.44 12.70 8.13
N LEU A 261 5.86 12.32 7.00
CA LEU A 261 4.48 11.89 6.90
C LEU A 261 4.44 10.46 6.40
N ALA A 262 3.87 9.55 7.18
CA ALA A 262 3.61 8.20 6.72
C ALA A 262 2.43 8.23 5.73
N GLY A 263 2.66 7.77 4.52
CA GLY A 263 1.60 7.67 3.49
C GLY A 263 0.72 6.41 3.64
N THR A 264 0.95 5.63 4.70
CA THR A 264 0.32 4.33 4.93
C THR A 264 -0.18 4.21 6.37
N VAL A 265 -0.40 2.99 6.83
CA VAL A 265 -0.69 2.66 8.23
C VAL A 265 0.63 2.46 8.98
N PRO A 266 0.79 3.01 10.18
CA PRO A 266 -0.09 3.93 10.91
C PRO A 266 0.02 5.38 10.44
N ALA A 267 -0.89 6.24 10.91
CA ALA A 267 -0.73 7.69 10.77
C ALA A 267 0.63 8.14 11.34
N ALA A 268 1.20 9.19 10.76
CA ALA A 268 2.50 9.71 11.19
C ALA A 268 2.52 9.98 12.71
N SER A 269 3.65 9.66 13.32
CA SER A 269 3.81 9.87 14.77
C SER A 269 3.66 11.35 15.14
N PRO A 270 3.24 11.67 16.39
CA PRO A 270 3.14 13.05 16.85
C PRO A 270 4.41 13.88 16.67
N PHE A 271 5.58 13.25 16.87
CA PHE A 271 6.87 13.91 16.67
C PHE A 271 7.14 14.20 15.19
N ALA A 272 6.84 13.26 14.31
CA ALA A 272 7.01 13.45 12.88
C ALA A 272 6.14 14.61 12.37
N ILE A 273 4.85 14.64 12.74
CA ILE A 273 3.92 15.71 12.34
C ILE A 273 4.38 17.08 12.85
N LYS A 274 4.87 17.17 14.08
CA LYS A 274 5.39 18.43 14.63
C LYS A 274 6.64 18.96 13.93
N THR A 275 7.34 18.10 13.20
CA THR A 275 8.55 18.46 12.46
C THR A 275 8.32 18.63 10.95
N VAL A 276 7.06 18.53 10.50
CA VAL A 276 6.69 18.85 9.13
C VAL A 276 6.93 20.35 8.88
N SER A 277 7.51 20.66 7.73
CA SER A 277 7.78 22.05 7.35
C SER A 277 6.49 22.86 7.20
N ASP A 278 6.51 24.12 7.60
CA ASP A 278 5.41 25.08 7.38
C ASP A 278 5.10 25.29 5.88
N LYS A 279 5.99 24.88 4.99
CA LYS A 279 5.73 24.85 3.54
C LYS A 279 4.84 23.68 3.09
N VAL A 280 4.63 22.68 3.95
CA VAL A 280 3.78 21.52 3.69
C VAL A 280 2.50 21.57 4.52
N LEU A 281 2.62 21.93 5.78
CA LEU A 281 1.51 22.02 6.71
C LEU A 281 1.64 23.27 7.58
N LEU A 282 0.77 24.24 7.37
CA LEU A 282 0.71 25.46 8.18
C LEU A 282 -0.52 25.42 9.09
N ASN A 283 -0.31 25.21 10.38
CA ASN A 283 -1.38 24.95 11.36
C ASN A 283 -2.19 23.69 11.02
N LYS A 284 -3.35 23.88 10.37
CA LYS A 284 -4.24 22.80 9.92
C LYS A 284 -4.35 22.70 8.40
N ASP A 285 -3.80 23.66 7.69
CA ASP A 285 -3.96 23.76 6.24
C ASP A 285 -2.75 23.13 5.52
N ILE A 286 -3.02 22.23 4.59
CA ILE A 286 -2.00 21.72 3.68
C ILE A 286 -1.63 22.79 2.66
N LEU A 287 -0.33 22.87 2.33
CA LEU A 287 0.12 23.67 1.22
C LEU A 287 0.38 22.77 0.00
N VAL A 288 0.02 23.28 -1.16
CA VAL A 288 0.36 22.66 -2.44
C VAL A 288 1.50 23.44 -3.09
N ASP A 289 2.49 22.73 -3.60
CA ASP A 289 3.63 23.33 -4.27
C ASP A 289 3.27 23.60 -5.73
N ILE A 290 3.53 24.82 -6.18
CA ILE A 290 3.26 25.27 -7.54
C ILE A 290 4.35 26.22 -8.02
N ASN A 291 4.68 26.14 -9.31
CA ASN A 291 5.63 27.08 -9.91
C ASN A 291 5.15 28.54 -9.76
N PRO A 292 6.02 29.46 -9.32
CA PRO A 292 5.64 30.87 -9.05
C PRO A 292 4.99 31.59 -10.24
N ASP A 293 5.46 31.34 -11.46
CA ASP A 293 4.92 32.02 -12.64
C ASP A 293 3.53 31.48 -13.00
N SER A 294 3.33 30.17 -12.88
CA SER A 294 2.03 29.53 -13.03
C SER A 294 1.02 30.02 -11.97
N ALA A 295 1.48 30.20 -10.73
CA ALA A 295 0.66 30.71 -9.64
C ALA A 295 0.25 32.16 -9.86
N LYS A 296 1.19 33.03 -10.25
CA LYS A 296 0.95 34.45 -10.55
C LYS A 296 -0.03 34.60 -11.70
N ALA A 297 0.08 33.78 -12.76
CA ALA A 297 -0.87 33.79 -13.89
C ALA A 297 -2.32 33.48 -13.46
N LYS A 298 -2.50 32.79 -12.33
CA LYS A 298 -3.82 32.51 -11.71
C LYS A 298 -4.18 33.48 -10.59
N GLY A 299 -3.41 34.53 -10.37
CA GLY A 299 -3.65 35.52 -9.32
C GLY A 299 -3.46 34.98 -7.90
N LEU A 300 -2.68 33.92 -7.73
CA LEU A 300 -2.40 33.32 -6.44
C LEU A 300 -1.23 34.00 -5.76
N ALA A 301 -1.26 34.03 -4.42
CA ALA A 301 -0.19 34.56 -3.58
C ALA A 301 0.47 33.42 -2.78
N ASN A 302 1.78 33.53 -2.53
CA ASN A 302 2.48 32.60 -1.67
C ASN A 302 1.91 32.64 -0.23
N GLY A 303 1.61 31.47 0.34
CA GLY A 303 0.92 31.33 1.63
C GLY A 303 -0.58 31.64 1.60
N GLY A 304 -1.12 32.06 0.43
CA GLY A 304 -2.53 32.44 0.26
C GLY A 304 -3.47 31.24 0.25
N ASP A 305 -4.73 31.49 0.62
CA ASP A 305 -5.80 30.50 0.53
C ASP A 305 -6.21 30.27 -0.91
N ALA A 306 -6.44 29.01 -1.26
CA ALA A 306 -6.85 28.59 -2.59
C ALA A 306 -7.84 27.43 -2.54
N LYS A 307 -8.56 27.24 -3.65
CA LYS A 307 -9.43 26.10 -3.92
C LYS A 307 -8.81 25.23 -5.00
N LEU A 308 -8.45 24.00 -4.65
CA LEU A 308 -8.02 22.98 -5.58
C LEU A 308 -9.24 22.18 -6.01
N THR A 309 -9.52 22.14 -7.30
CA THR A 309 -10.68 21.43 -7.86
C THR A 309 -10.20 20.32 -8.78
N THR A 310 -10.70 19.11 -8.56
CA THR A 310 -10.50 17.92 -9.39
C THR A 310 -11.84 17.32 -9.77
N ALA A 311 -11.84 16.21 -10.51
CA ALA A 311 -13.06 15.47 -10.81
C ALA A 311 -13.79 14.94 -9.57
N LEU A 312 -13.08 14.75 -8.45
CA LEU A 312 -13.63 14.22 -7.19
C LEU A 312 -14.18 15.30 -6.26
N GLY A 313 -13.86 16.56 -6.48
CA GLY A 313 -14.37 17.65 -5.65
C GLY A 313 -13.49 18.88 -5.60
N THR A 314 -13.85 19.78 -4.67
CA THR A 314 -13.11 21.01 -4.40
C THR A 314 -12.61 21.03 -2.97
N PHE A 315 -11.32 21.28 -2.80
CA PHE A 315 -10.60 21.18 -1.54
C PHE A 315 -9.96 22.52 -1.19
N LYS A 316 -10.06 22.90 0.08
CA LYS A 316 -9.36 24.08 0.59
C LYS A 316 -7.89 23.73 0.82
N VAL A 317 -6.99 24.52 0.22
CA VAL A 317 -5.54 24.40 0.36
C VAL A 317 -4.90 25.76 0.50
N LYS A 318 -3.63 25.79 0.88
CA LYS A 318 -2.79 26.97 0.74
C LYS A 318 -1.75 26.78 -0.36
N VAL A 319 -1.17 27.85 -0.82
CA VAL A 319 -0.21 27.84 -1.94
C VAL A 319 1.20 28.02 -1.39
N ASN A 320 2.13 27.16 -1.79
CA ASN A 320 3.56 27.34 -1.62
C ASN A 320 4.23 27.53 -2.99
N PHE A 321 4.96 28.64 -3.16
CA PHE A 321 5.73 28.88 -4.37
C PHE A 321 7.03 28.07 -4.34
N ASP A 322 7.19 27.16 -5.30
CA ASP A 322 8.39 26.35 -5.45
C ASP A 322 8.88 26.40 -6.91
N GLN A 323 10.09 26.93 -7.12
CA GLN A 323 10.72 26.99 -8.44
C GLN A 323 11.13 25.62 -8.96
N GLY A 324 11.26 24.61 -8.09
CA GLY A 324 11.55 23.23 -8.47
C GLY A 324 10.37 22.49 -9.11
N ILE A 325 9.17 23.06 -9.01
CA ILE A 325 7.96 22.48 -9.63
C ILE A 325 7.85 22.99 -11.08
N MET A 326 7.60 22.07 -12.01
CA MET A 326 7.40 22.41 -13.42
C MET A 326 6.16 23.28 -13.61
N PRO A 327 6.17 24.26 -14.55
CA PRO A 327 4.96 24.95 -14.95
C PRO A 327 3.85 23.96 -15.36
N GLY A 328 2.62 24.20 -14.93
CA GLY A 328 1.49 23.31 -15.20
C GLY A 328 1.36 22.10 -14.27
N VAL A 329 2.21 22.00 -13.24
CA VAL A 329 2.15 20.95 -12.21
C VAL A 329 1.80 21.56 -10.86
N ILE A 330 0.98 20.83 -10.09
CA ILE A 330 0.73 21.06 -8.67
C ILE A 330 1.18 19.81 -7.92
N ALA A 331 2.02 19.95 -6.91
CA ALA A 331 2.43 18.84 -6.05
C ALA A 331 1.78 18.95 -4.67
N MET A 332 1.28 17.81 -4.16
CA MET A 332 0.60 17.73 -2.87
C MET A 332 1.14 16.57 -2.04
N ALA A 333 1.48 16.84 -0.79
CA ALA A 333 2.08 15.83 0.09
C ALA A 333 1.06 14.75 0.50
N ARG A 334 1.48 13.47 0.50
CA ARG A 334 0.74 12.35 1.10
C ARG A 334 0.91 12.34 2.62
N GLY A 335 -0.02 11.70 3.33
CA GLY A 335 0.08 11.44 4.77
C GLY A 335 -0.59 12.49 5.66
N LEU A 336 -1.42 13.36 5.08
CA LEU A 336 -2.30 14.30 5.78
C LEU A 336 -3.77 13.98 5.51
N GLY A 337 -4.67 14.69 6.17
CA GLY A 337 -6.12 14.54 5.96
C GLY A 337 -6.74 13.35 6.69
N HIS A 338 -6.08 12.82 7.72
CA HIS A 338 -6.69 11.81 8.59
C HIS A 338 -7.94 12.33 9.28
N THR A 339 -8.98 11.48 9.35
CA THR A 339 -10.26 11.80 10.00
C THR A 339 -10.33 11.31 11.45
N LEU A 340 -9.21 10.90 12.03
CA LEU A 340 -9.10 10.31 13.36
C LEU A 340 -9.44 11.29 14.47
N ALA A 341 -10.67 11.24 14.96
CA ALA A 341 -11.11 12.09 16.08
C ALA A 341 -10.30 11.85 17.37
N ASN A 342 -9.79 10.62 17.54
CA ASN A 342 -9.05 10.20 18.72
C ASN A 342 -7.54 10.48 18.63
N ASN A 343 -7.06 10.98 17.50
CA ASN A 343 -5.66 11.35 17.32
C ASN A 343 -5.53 12.86 17.06
N PRO A 344 -5.36 13.68 18.11
CA PRO A 344 -5.30 15.14 17.96
C PRO A 344 -4.05 15.63 17.21
N PHE A 345 -3.08 14.74 16.97
CA PHE A 345 -1.86 15.08 16.26
C PHE A 345 -2.00 14.90 14.75
N ALA A 346 -2.72 13.88 14.29
CA ALA A 346 -2.92 13.59 12.87
C ALA A 346 -4.31 14.02 12.37
N GLY A 347 -5.35 13.86 13.20
CA GLY A 347 -6.73 14.12 12.80
C GLY A 347 -7.02 15.58 12.49
N GLY A 348 -7.79 15.81 11.42
CA GLY A 348 -8.26 17.13 11.02
C GLY A 348 -7.16 18.08 10.51
N LYS A 349 -6.03 17.57 10.05
CA LYS A 349 -4.93 18.36 9.47
C LYS A 349 -4.76 18.07 7.99
N GLY A 350 -4.91 19.11 7.19
CA GLY A 350 -4.77 19.03 5.74
C GLY A 350 -5.91 18.29 5.06
N VAL A 351 -5.63 17.81 3.87
CA VAL A 351 -6.52 17.05 3.00
C VAL A 351 -5.82 15.76 2.61
N ASN A 352 -6.54 14.65 2.57
CA ASN A 352 -6.00 13.41 2.03
C ASN A 352 -5.88 13.53 0.50
N VAL A 353 -4.67 13.41 -0.01
CA VAL A 353 -4.44 13.48 -1.46
C VAL A 353 -5.21 12.40 -2.22
N ASN A 354 -5.44 11.24 -1.60
CA ASN A 354 -6.19 10.13 -2.21
C ASN A 354 -7.68 10.46 -2.43
N ASP A 355 -8.22 11.48 -1.73
CA ASP A 355 -9.57 12.00 -2.00
C ASP A 355 -9.60 12.99 -3.18
N THR A 356 -8.44 13.46 -3.61
CA THR A 356 -8.32 14.45 -4.68
C THR A 356 -7.96 13.84 -6.02
N ILE A 357 -7.39 12.63 -6.02
CA ILE A 357 -7.00 11.89 -7.22
C ILE A 357 -7.93 10.69 -7.42
N GLY A 358 -8.34 10.48 -8.67
CA GLY A 358 -9.26 9.39 -9.01
C GLY A 358 -8.53 8.06 -9.21
N PRO A 359 -9.24 6.94 -9.09
CA PRO A 359 -8.68 5.65 -9.44
C PRO A 359 -8.34 5.62 -10.93
N MET A 360 -7.18 5.08 -11.25
CA MET A 360 -6.75 4.81 -12.62
C MET A 360 -6.03 3.47 -12.64
N ILE A 361 -6.65 2.47 -13.23
CA ILE A 361 -6.06 1.13 -13.31
C ILE A 361 -5.15 1.06 -14.53
N GLU A 362 -3.91 0.68 -14.31
CA GLU A 362 -2.99 0.39 -15.40
C GLU A 362 -3.34 -0.96 -16.03
N GLU A 363 -3.58 -0.96 -17.33
CA GLU A 363 -4.12 -2.13 -18.07
C GLU A 363 -3.21 -3.36 -17.98
N GLY A 364 -1.90 -3.16 -17.97
CA GLY A 364 -0.94 -4.28 -17.98
C GLY A 364 -0.74 -4.93 -16.62
N SER A 365 -0.77 -4.16 -15.53
CA SER A 365 -0.51 -4.65 -14.17
C SER A 365 -1.77 -4.84 -13.33
N GLY A 366 -2.87 -4.19 -13.70
CA GLY A 366 -4.08 -4.11 -12.87
C GLY A 366 -3.88 -3.30 -11.58
N LEU A 367 -2.76 -2.62 -11.42
CA LEU A 367 -2.46 -1.78 -10.27
C LEU A 367 -3.05 -0.38 -10.46
N ASP A 368 -3.32 0.28 -9.34
CA ASP A 368 -3.75 1.66 -9.36
C ASP A 368 -2.56 2.57 -9.71
N ALA A 369 -2.74 3.38 -10.74
CA ALA A 369 -1.79 4.34 -11.25
C ALA A 369 -2.39 5.75 -11.28
N ALA A 370 -3.16 6.13 -10.28
CA ALA A 370 -3.83 7.43 -10.17
C ALA A 370 -2.83 8.57 -9.96
N PHE A 371 -2.01 8.79 -10.97
CA PHE A 371 -1.01 9.83 -11.01
C PHE A 371 -1.29 10.75 -12.21
N GLY A 372 -1.15 12.04 -12.01
CA GLY A 372 -1.39 13.00 -13.08
C GLY A 372 -2.87 13.35 -13.31
N THR A 373 -3.68 13.34 -12.26
CA THR A 373 -5.06 13.84 -12.31
C THR A 373 -5.09 15.30 -12.73
N LYS A 374 -6.01 15.65 -13.65
CA LYS A 374 -6.23 17.06 -14.02
C LYS A 374 -6.88 17.82 -12.87
N ALA A 375 -6.35 19.00 -12.61
CA ALA A 375 -6.82 19.89 -11.57
C ALA A 375 -6.86 21.35 -12.05
N SER A 376 -7.71 22.12 -11.43
CA SER A 376 -7.69 23.58 -11.50
C SER A 376 -7.47 24.16 -10.10
N ILE A 377 -6.86 25.32 -10.04
CA ILE A 377 -6.66 26.05 -8.79
C ILE A 377 -7.09 27.50 -8.96
N SER A 378 -7.80 28.01 -7.96
CA SER A 378 -8.27 29.38 -7.93
C SER A 378 -8.11 29.97 -6.54
N ARG A 379 -8.10 31.28 -6.44
CA ARG A 379 -8.16 31.96 -5.14
C ARG A 379 -9.44 31.55 -4.40
N ALA A 380 -9.34 31.34 -3.07
CA ALA A 380 -10.46 30.98 -2.23
C ALA A 380 -11.46 32.11 -2.04
#